data_d3f10c682449901aab29e2a8bfa97eff
#
_entry.id   d3f10c682449901aab29e2a8bfa97eff
#
_cell.length_a   1.000
_cell.length_b   1.000
_cell.length_c   1.000
_cell.angle_alpha   90.00
_cell.angle_beta   90.00
_cell.angle_gamma   90.00
#
_symmetry.space_group_name_H-M   'P 1'
#
loop_
_entity.id
_entity.type
_entity.pdbx_description
1 polymer ?
#
loop_
_entity_poly.entity_id
_entity_poly.type
_entity_poly.pdbx_seq_one_letter_code
_entity_poly.pdbx_strand_id
1 'polypeptide(L)'
;MPGGDMSDLDKNRALVDWLRYQLRQAENRVRELEVKELQEQRARERARAEQSWKIQPRRSGETAMLHRGGCGLYSAQLGFINRQEAIIALDEPDIEACQICNPQTGLVDG
;
A
#
# COMPACT_ATOMS: atom_id res chain seq x y z
N MET A 1 33.12 24.44 49.05
CA MET A 1 32.92 24.38 48.28
C MET A 1 32.13 24.48 47.74
N PRO A 2 31.88 24.62 47.65
CA PRO A 2 31.19 24.54 47.02
C PRO A 2 30.86 25.18 46.08
N GLY A 3 31.26 25.78 45.72
CA GLY A 3 30.99 26.45 44.52
C GLY A 3 30.56 25.63 43.35
N GLY A 4 30.26 24.40 43.53
CA GLY A 4 29.83 23.55 42.47
C GLY A 4 28.30 23.38 42.33
N ASP A 5 27.58 23.99 43.23
CA ASP A 5 26.11 23.79 43.21
C ASP A 5 25.48 24.65 42.10
N MET A 6 24.72 23.95 41.26
CA MET A 6 23.94 24.63 40.24
C MET A 6 22.73 25.32 40.88
N SER A 7 22.37 26.48 40.39
CA SER A 7 21.16 27.16 40.79
C SER A 7 19.92 26.35 40.30
N ASP A 8 18.79 26.61 40.89
CA ASP A 8 17.54 26.02 40.43
C ASP A 8 17.26 26.39 38.97
N LEU A 9 17.58 27.62 38.58
CA LEU A 9 17.42 28.05 37.21
C LEU A 9 18.30 27.22 36.27
N ASP A 10 19.58 27.01 36.62
CA ASP A 10 20.49 26.22 35.80
C ASP A 10 20.03 24.77 35.69
N LYS A 11 19.56 24.20 36.79
CA LYS A 11 19.03 22.81 36.78
C LYS A 11 17.83 22.69 35.86
N ASN A 12 16.94 23.66 35.91
CA ASN A 12 15.74 23.64 35.09
C ASN A 12 16.06 23.87 33.62
N ARG A 13 17.04 24.72 33.31
CA ARG A 13 17.50 24.91 31.94
C ARG A 13 18.09 23.61 31.37
N ALA A 14 18.89 22.91 32.17
CA ALA A 14 19.46 21.65 31.74
C ALA A 14 18.34 20.59 31.49
N LEU A 15 17.35 20.61 32.37
CA LEU A 15 16.18 19.70 32.20
C LEU A 15 15.45 20.02 30.89
N VAL A 16 15.22 21.30 30.61
CA VAL A 16 14.57 21.72 29.37
C VAL A 16 15.35 21.21 28.14
N ASP A 17 16.67 21.39 28.17
CA ASP A 17 17.51 20.94 27.06
C ASP A 17 17.45 19.44 26.86
N TRP A 18 17.46 18.70 27.98
CA TRP A 18 17.33 17.23 27.91
C TRP A 18 15.97 16.80 27.37
N LEU A 19 14.90 17.44 27.82
CA LEU A 19 13.55 17.14 27.35
C LEU A 19 13.39 17.46 25.86
N ARG A 20 13.97 18.57 25.41
CA ARG A 20 13.98 18.91 23.98
C ARG A 20 14.69 17.85 23.15
N TYR A 21 15.81 17.37 23.66
CA TYR A 21 16.56 16.31 23.01
C TYR A 21 15.70 15.05 22.93
N GLN A 22 15.08 14.67 24.03
CA GLN A 22 14.19 13.48 24.07
C GLN A 22 13.03 13.64 23.12
N LEU A 23 12.44 14.82 23.05
CA LEU A 23 11.34 15.10 22.14
C LEU A 23 11.78 14.92 20.68
N ARG A 24 12.94 15.46 20.31
CA ARG A 24 13.45 15.28 18.95
C ARG A 24 13.66 13.82 18.61
N GLN A 25 14.19 13.04 19.54
CA GLN A 25 14.38 11.60 19.33
C GLN A 25 13.05 10.89 19.12
N ALA A 26 12.07 11.22 19.94
CA ALA A 26 10.73 10.64 19.82
C ALA A 26 10.07 11.01 18.50
N GLU A 27 10.18 12.28 18.11
CA GLU A 27 9.62 12.74 16.83
C GLU A 27 10.27 12.05 15.63
N ASN A 28 11.59 11.87 15.69
CA ASN A 28 12.31 11.16 14.64
C ASN A 28 11.83 9.70 14.55
N ARG A 29 11.60 9.08 15.70
CA ARG A 29 11.10 7.71 15.74
C ARG A 29 9.69 7.60 15.15
N VAL A 30 8.84 8.58 15.46
CA VAL A 30 7.50 8.63 14.89
C VAL A 30 7.57 8.70 13.36
N ARG A 31 8.42 9.58 12.82
CA ARG A 31 8.59 9.70 11.37
C ARG A 31 9.07 8.40 10.74
N GLU A 32 10.04 7.73 11.37
CA GLU A 32 10.54 6.44 10.88
C GLU A 32 9.43 5.39 10.85
N LEU A 33 8.63 5.34 11.90
CA LEU A 33 7.53 4.38 11.98
C LEU A 33 6.43 4.67 10.99
N GLU A 34 6.13 5.95 10.73
CA GLU A 34 5.16 6.34 9.73
C GLU A 34 5.58 5.90 8.32
N VAL A 35 6.86 6.08 8.00
CA VAL A 35 7.41 5.63 6.72
C VAL A 35 7.32 4.10 6.61
N LYS A 36 7.68 3.41 7.67
CA LYS A 36 7.63 1.95 7.71
C LYS A 36 6.21 1.44 7.50
N GLU A 37 5.24 2.02 8.21
CA GLU A 37 3.84 1.63 8.06
C GLU A 37 3.33 1.87 6.64
N LEU A 38 3.70 3.00 6.04
CA LEU A 38 3.30 3.30 4.67
C LEU A 38 3.89 2.29 3.69
N GLN A 39 5.16 1.93 3.86
CA GLN A 39 5.81 0.92 3.02
C GLN A 39 5.15 -0.45 3.16
N GLU A 40 4.81 -0.84 4.38
CA GLU A 40 4.13 -2.10 4.63
C GLU A 40 2.74 -2.13 4.01
N GLN A 41 2.01 -1.01 4.12
CA GLN A 41 0.70 -0.89 3.51
C GLN A 41 0.78 -1.03 1.98
N ARG A 42 1.74 -0.34 1.36
CA ARG A 42 1.95 -0.41 -0.08
C ARG A 42 2.34 -1.82 -0.53
N ALA A 43 3.16 -2.50 0.28
CA ALA A 43 3.54 -3.88 -0.02
C ALA A 43 2.35 -4.82 0.03
N ARG A 44 1.46 -4.64 1.01
CA ARG A 44 0.22 -5.43 1.11
C ARG A 44 -0.70 -5.17 -0.07
N GLU A 45 -0.82 -3.91 -0.49
CA GLU A 45 -1.64 -3.54 -1.64
C GLU A 45 -1.10 -4.15 -2.93
N ARG A 46 0.22 -4.12 -3.12
CA ARG A 46 0.84 -4.75 -4.29
C ARG A 46 0.63 -6.25 -4.29
N ALA A 47 0.83 -6.91 -3.15
CA ALA A 47 0.63 -8.35 -3.05
C ALA A 47 -0.81 -8.74 -3.35
N ARG A 48 -1.76 -7.96 -2.84
CA ARG A 48 -3.17 -8.18 -3.12
C ARG A 48 -3.48 -8.00 -4.60
N ALA A 49 -2.91 -6.96 -5.21
CA ALA A 49 -3.11 -6.70 -6.63
C ALA A 49 -2.54 -7.83 -7.49
N GLU A 50 -1.36 -8.35 -7.12
CA GLU A 50 -0.73 -9.44 -7.85
C GLU A 50 -1.51 -10.75 -7.76
N GLN A 51 -2.25 -10.96 -6.68
CA GLN A 51 -3.03 -12.16 -6.44
C GLN A 51 -4.51 -12.03 -6.79
N SER A 52 -4.86 -10.94 -7.44
CA SER A 52 -6.26 -10.63 -7.74
C SER A 52 -6.40 -10.29 -9.22
N TRP A 53 -7.65 -10.25 -9.65
CA TRP A 53 -8.02 -9.82 -11.00
C TRP A 53 -9.08 -8.73 -10.86
N LYS A 54 -9.33 -8.02 -11.94
CA LYS A 54 -10.39 -7.01 -11.96
C LYS A 54 -10.97 -6.90 -13.36
N ILE A 55 -12.23 -6.50 -13.42
CA ILE A 55 -12.95 -6.37 -14.67
C ILE A 55 -13.13 -4.88 -14.95
N GLN A 56 -12.64 -4.45 -16.10
CA GLN A 56 -12.86 -3.09 -16.57
C GLN A 56 -14.16 -3.06 -17.35
N PRO A 57 -15.18 -2.33 -16.89
CA PRO A 57 -16.43 -2.23 -17.65
C PRO A 57 -16.21 -1.40 -18.90
N ARG A 58 -16.91 -1.76 -19.96
CA ARG A 58 -16.88 -1.04 -21.21
C ARG A 58 -18.20 -0.34 -21.43
N ARG A 59 -18.17 0.60 -22.35
CA ARG A 59 -19.41 1.30 -22.72
C ARG A 59 -20.38 0.35 -23.39
N SER A 60 -21.66 0.72 -23.38
CA SER A 60 -22.70 -0.09 -23.98
C SER A 60 -22.33 -0.55 -25.39
N GLY A 61 -22.50 -1.82 -25.67
CA GLY A 61 -22.19 -2.40 -26.95
C GLY A 61 -20.76 -2.92 -27.11
N GLU A 62 -19.91 -2.70 -26.12
CA GLU A 62 -18.54 -3.21 -26.11
C GLU A 62 -18.36 -4.30 -25.06
N THR A 63 -17.34 -5.14 -25.26
CA THR A 63 -17.01 -6.15 -24.26
C THR A 63 -16.30 -5.53 -23.08
N ALA A 64 -16.49 -6.08 -21.89
CA ALA A 64 -15.67 -5.75 -20.73
C ALA A 64 -14.31 -6.42 -20.88
N MET A 65 -13.35 -6.02 -20.09
CA MET A 65 -12.01 -6.56 -20.16
C MET A 65 -11.53 -7.03 -18.80
N LEU A 66 -11.04 -8.26 -18.74
CA LEU A 66 -10.45 -8.83 -17.54
C LEU A 66 -8.96 -8.46 -17.50
N HIS A 67 -8.52 -7.92 -16.38
CA HIS A 67 -7.12 -7.57 -16.12
C HIS A 67 -6.60 -8.27 -14.89
N ARG A 68 -5.27 -8.43 -14.81
CA ARG A 68 -4.65 -8.71 -13.53
C ARG A 68 -4.81 -7.50 -12.63
N GLY A 69 -4.92 -7.73 -11.32
CA GLY A 69 -5.13 -6.65 -10.36
C GLY A 69 -4.08 -5.54 -10.43
N GLY A 70 -2.86 -5.88 -10.84
CA GLY A 70 -1.77 -4.91 -10.97
C GLY A 70 -1.60 -4.30 -12.35
N CYS A 71 -2.52 -4.57 -13.29
CA CYS A 71 -2.38 -4.05 -14.66
C CYS A 71 -2.47 -2.53 -14.70
N GLY A 72 -1.44 -1.89 -15.25
CA GLY A 72 -1.37 -0.44 -15.33
C GLY A 72 -2.34 0.19 -16.33
N LEU A 73 -2.90 -0.61 -17.23
CA LEU A 73 -3.88 -0.11 -18.20
C LEU A 73 -5.22 0.20 -17.57
N TYR A 74 -5.49 -0.41 -16.43
CA TYR A 74 -6.68 -0.13 -15.65
C TYR A 74 -6.28 0.00 -14.19
N SER A 75 -6.10 1.23 -13.74
CA SER A 75 -5.50 1.51 -12.43
C SER A 75 -6.49 1.56 -11.28
N ALA A 76 -7.78 1.30 -11.53
CA ALA A 76 -8.79 1.31 -10.47
C ALA A 76 -8.40 0.31 -9.37
N GLN A 77 -8.54 0.75 -8.11
CA GLN A 77 -8.21 -0.06 -6.95
C GLN A 77 -9.45 -0.64 -6.28
N LEU A 78 -10.53 -0.77 -7.05
CA LEU A 78 -11.80 -1.30 -6.59
C LEU A 78 -12.20 -2.47 -7.48
N GLY A 79 -13.10 -3.31 -6.97
CA GLY A 79 -13.68 -4.38 -7.77
C GLY A 79 -12.73 -5.55 -8.01
N PHE A 80 -11.80 -5.79 -7.10
CA PHE A 80 -10.95 -6.97 -7.20
C PHE A 80 -11.76 -8.24 -7.05
N ILE A 81 -11.47 -9.23 -7.91
CA ILE A 81 -12.10 -10.54 -7.87
C ILE A 81 -11.03 -11.60 -7.63
N ASN A 82 -11.47 -12.74 -7.13
CA ASN A 82 -10.57 -13.85 -6.84
C ASN A 82 -10.37 -14.74 -8.07
N ARG A 83 -9.53 -15.77 -7.92
CA ARG A 83 -9.19 -16.67 -9.02
C ARG A 83 -10.41 -17.38 -9.61
N GLN A 84 -11.29 -17.88 -8.76
CA GLN A 84 -12.49 -18.58 -9.23
C GLN A 84 -13.42 -17.66 -10.00
N GLU A 85 -13.62 -16.46 -9.49
CA GLU A 85 -14.43 -15.45 -10.17
C GLU A 85 -13.81 -15.05 -11.51
N ALA A 86 -12.48 -14.96 -11.57
CA ALA A 86 -11.78 -14.64 -12.81
C ALA A 86 -11.95 -15.76 -13.85
N ILE A 87 -11.91 -17.02 -13.42
CA ILE A 87 -12.15 -18.16 -14.30
C ILE A 87 -13.55 -18.09 -14.88
N ILE A 88 -14.54 -17.79 -14.05
CA ILE A 88 -15.92 -17.62 -14.48
C ILE A 88 -16.03 -16.48 -15.49
N ALA A 89 -15.32 -15.37 -15.22
CA ALA A 89 -15.33 -14.21 -16.12
C ALA A 89 -14.77 -14.56 -17.50
N LEU A 90 -13.74 -15.40 -17.56
CA LEU A 90 -13.15 -15.81 -18.84
C LEU A 90 -14.10 -16.63 -19.70
N ASP A 91 -15.06 -17.30 -19.09
CA ASP A 91 -16.06 -18.09 -19.82
C ASP A 91 -17.20 -17.24 -20.36
N GLU A 92 -17.28 -15.97 -19.95
CA GLU A 92 -18.34 -15.09 -20.42
C GLU A 92 -17.99 -14.51 -21.78
N PRO A 93 -18.91 -14.58 -22.77
CA PRO A 93 -18.63 -14.07 -24.11
C PRO A 93 -18.47 -12.56 -24.17
N ASP A 94 -18.99 -11.85 -23.18
CA ASP A 94 -18.91 -10.40 -23.14
C ASP A 94 -17.66 -9.86 -22.41
N ILE A 95 -16.77 -10.76 -22.02
CA ILE A 95 -15.53 -10.40 -21.31
C ILE A 95 -14.34 -10.92 -22.09
N GLU A 96 -13.41 -10.00 -22.41
CA GLU A 96 -12.18 -10.34 -23.10
C GLU A 96 -11.00 -10.23 -22.15
N ALA A 97 -9.97 -11.05 -22.35
CA ALA A 97 -8.74 -10.97 -21.57
C ALA A 97 -7.84 -9.87 -22.12
N CYS A 98 -7.27 -9.07 -21.23
CA CYS A 98 -6.29 -8.04 -21.60
C CYS A 98 -5.06 -8.72 -22.18
N GLN A 99 -4.64 -8.31 -23.37
CA GLN A 99 -3.50 -8.91 -24.05
C GLN A 99 -2.16 -8.39 -23.53
N ILE A 100 -2.19 -7.33 -22.75
CA ILE A 100 -0.96 -6.75 -22.18
C ILE A 100 -0.57 -7.48 -20.90
N CYS A 101 -1.53 -7.66 -19.96
CA CYS A 101 -1.23 -8.33 -18.70
C CYS A 101 -1.50 -9.84 -18.74
N ASN A 102 -2.16 -10.33 -19.77
CA ASN A 102 -2.47 -11.75 -19.95
C ASN A 102 -3.05 -12.39 -18.68
N PRO A 103 -4.25 -11.95 -18.25
CA PRO A 103 -4.81 -12.40 -16.98
C PRO A 103 -5.16 -13.90 -16.97
N GLN A 104 -5.30 -14.50 -18.13
CA GLN A 104 -5.60 -15.92 -18.24
C GLN A 104 -4.42 -16.81 -17.85
N THR A 105 -3.21 -16.27 -17.82
CA THR A 105 -2.03 -17.03 -17.41
C THR A 105 -2.19 -17.47 -15.95
N GLY A 106 -2.14 -18.76 -15.70
CA GLY A 106 -2.34 -19.31 -14.37
C GLY A 106 -3.81 -19.59 -14.02
N LEU A 107 -4.75 -19.09 -14.82
CA LEU A 107 -6.17 -19.39 -14.63
C LEU A 107 -6.58 -20.63 -15.42
N VAL A 108 -6.00 -20.77 -16.58
CA VAL A 108 -6.22 -21.95 -17.41
C VAL A 108 -5.09 -22.92 -17.10
N ASP A 109 -5.40 -23.98 -16.41
CA ASP A 109 -4.41 -24.98 -16.11
C ASP A 109 -4.16 -25.80 -17.37
N GLY A 110 -2.95 -25.67 -17.78
CA GLY A 110 -2.52 -26.54 -18.85
C GLY A 110 -2.59 -27.96 -18.38
#